data_eb950c8da36fbe53ec9336cb5d103e41
#
_entry.id   eb950c8da36fbe53ec9336cb5d103e41
#
_cell.length_a   1.000
_cell.length_b   1.000
_cell.length_c   1.000
_cell.angle_alpha   90.00
_cell.angle_beta   90.00
_cell.angle_gamma   90.00
#
_symmetry.space_group_name_H-M   'P 1'
#
loop_
_entity.id
_entity.type
_entity.pdbx_description
1 polymer ?
#
loop_
_entity_poly.entity_id
_entity_poly.type
_entity_poly.pdbx_seq_one_letter_code
_entity_poly.pdbx_strand_id
1 'polypeptide(L)'
;MNKLLLTTLLVLCPYLAMGQSNQKTTRKAPLIGISCSHPGRSSSTQMTYTESVIQAGGTPILISITTDSLVLTDIANRLDGIILIGGGDIHPSYFNESPIEQLGEVDSLRDVYDMALIRLATRRNIPMFGICRGEQLINVAFGGTLYQDIPTQHPDTTVCHQQQEPSSIPTHTVHLTPGSAMASITGQTQLFTNTHHHQAVKQVAPGFSVTGWSSDSIPEAIESSHEYPIWGVQFHPEALATACLLYTSPS
;
A
#
# COMPACT_ATOMS: atom_id res chain seq x y z
N MET A 1 -2.26 -21.02 7.42
CA MET A 1 -2.41 -19.81 6.58
C MET A 1 -1.28 -19.81 5.56
N ASN A 2 -1.63 -19.77 4.29
CA ASN A 2 -0.69 -20.09 3.21
C ASN A 2 0.39 -19.02 3.03
N LYS A 3 1.65 -19.47 2.88
CA LYS A 3 2.84 -18.68 2.47
C LYS A 3 2.67 -17.91 1.15
N LEU A 4 1.48 -17.94 0.56
CA LEU A 4 1.16 -17.42 -0.76
C LEU A 4 0.78 -15.93 -0.76
N LEU A 5 0.48 -15.33 0.40
CA LEU A 5 -0.19 -14.03 0.44
C LEU A 5 0.67 -12.86 -0.06
N LEU A 6 1.96 -12.90 0.13
CA LEU A 6 2.84 -11.80 -0.26
C LEU A 6 3.69 -12.11 -1.49
N THR A 7 3.99 -13.38 -1.73
CA THR A 7 4.72 -13.81 -2.93
C THR A 7 3.96 -13.52 -4.22
N THR A 8 2.64 -13.45 -4.15
CA THR A 8 1.79 -13.21 -5.33
C THR A 8 1.53 -11.72 -5.59
N LEU A 9 1.58 -10.87 -4.55
CA LEU A 9 1.27 -9.44 -4.68
C LEU A 9 2.27 -8.65 -5.53
N LEU A 10 3.51 -9.13 -5.65
CA LEU A 10 4.60 -8.45 -6.36
C LEU A 10 4.95 -9.10 -7.71
N VAL A 11 4.35 -10.24 -8.05
CA VAL A 11 4.69 -11.01 -9.28
C VAL A 11 3.73 -10.75 -10.45
N LEU A 12 2.70 -9.92 -10.29
CA LEU A 12 1.75 -9.67 -11.37
C LEU A 12 2.30 -8.73 -12.45
N CYS A 13 3.13 -9.30 -13.32
CA CYS A 13 3.20 -8.91 -14.72
C CYS A 13 2.50 -10.02 -15.54
N PRO A 14 1.21 -9.88 -15.91
CA PRO A 14 0.45 -10.96 -16.56
C PRO A 14 0.65 -11.07 -18.08
N TYR A 15 1.71 -10.52 -18.62
CA TYR A 15 2.01 -10.65 -20.05
C TYR A 15 3.29 -11.46 -20.27
N LEU A 16 3.15 -12.78 -20.40
CA LEU A 16 4.00 -13.66 -21.24
C LEU A 16 3.70 -15.13 -20.93
N ALA A 17 2.55 -15.60 -21.36
CA ALA A 17 2.31 -17.03 -21.51
C ALA A 17 1.90 -17.30 -22.95
N MET A 18 2.86 -17.32 -23.86
CA MET A 18 2.82 -18.09 -25.12
C MET A 18 4.22 -18.16 -25.71
N GLY A 19 4.75 -19.38 -25.80
CA GLY A 19 5.98 -19.67 -26.53
C GLY A 19 6.95 -20.55 -25.75
N GLN A 20 6.79 -21.87 -25.83
CA GLN A 20 7.82 -22.82 -25.42
C GLN A 20 9.03 -22.68 -26.35
N SER A 21 10.11 -22.09 -25.85
CA SER A 21 11.45 -22.37 -26.32
C SER A 21 12.36 -22.47 -25.09
N ASN A 22 13.13 -23.56 -25.02
CA ASN A 22 14.07 -23.92 -23.96
C ASN A 22 15.29 -22.99 -23.94
N GLN A 23 15.08 -21.69 -23.75
CA GLN A 23 16.11 -20.76 -23.31
C GLN A 23 15.81 -20.42 -21.86
N LYS A 24 16.72 -20.76 -20.93
CA LYS A 24 16.79 -20.15 -19.60
C LYS A 24 17.00 -18.66 -19.79
N THR A 25 15.93 -17.92 -20.08
CA THR A 25 15.93 -16.48 -19.94
C THR A 25 16.03 -16.23 -18.44
N THR A 26 17.17 -15.79 -17.97
CA THR A 26 17.34 -15.23 -16.63
C THR A 26 16.46 -13.99 -16.56
N ARG A 27 15.20 -14.17 -16.16
CA ARG A 27 14.29 -13.04 -15.94
C ARG A 27 14.92 -12.17 -14.84
N LYS A 28 15.32 -10.98 -15.20
CA LYS A 28 15.83 -10.00 -14.24
C LYS A 28 14.74 -9.76 -13.21
N ALA A 29 15.08 -9.87 -11.91
CA ALA A 29 14.15 -9.56 -10.82
C ALA A 29 13.61 -8.14 -10.99
N PRO A 30 12.29 -7.89 -10.80
CA PRO A 30 11.73 -6.56 -10.92
C PRO A 30 12.33 -5.63 -9.85
N LEU A 31 12.62 -4.40 -10.25
CA LEU A 31 13.16 -3.36 -9.39
C LEU A 31 12.00 -2.59 -8.77
N ILE A 32 11.80 -2.74 -7.47
CA ILE A 32 10.66 -2.16 -6.75
C ILE A 32 11.13 -1.01 -5.86
N GLY A 33 10.67 0.20 -6.20
CA GLY A 33 10.88 1.37 -5.38
C GLY A 33 9.99 1.34 -4.13
N ILE A 34 10.57 1.63 -2.96
CA ILE A 34 9.84 1.73 -1.69
C ILE A 34 9.98 3.16 -1.22
N SER A 35 8.85 3.86 -1.03
CA SER A 35 8.85 5.21 -0.46
C SER A 35 9.39 5.18 0.97
N CYS A 36 9.79 6.33 1.48
CA CYS A 36 10.38 6.44 2.83
C CYS A 36 9.57 7.37 3.72
N SER A 37 9.67 7.17 5.04
CA SER A 37 9.34 8.17 6.04
C SER A 37 10.54 9.11 6.29
N HIS A 38 10.28 10.25 6.94
CA HIS A 38 11.25 11.34 7.13
C HIS A 38 11.49 11.64 8.62
N PRO A 39 12.09 10.72 9.40
CA PRO A 39 12.43 11.02 10.79
C PRO A 39 13.63 11.98 10.84
N GLY A 40 13.38 13.24 11.19
CA GLY A 40 14.40 14.28 11.26
C GLY A 40 15.02 14.60 9.89
N ARG A 41 16.30 14.26 9.68
CA ARG A 41 17.02 14.48 8.42
C ARG A 41 17.39 13.18 7.71
N SER A 42 16.66 12.11 7.94
CA SER A 42 16.90 10.80 7.33
C SER A 42 15.72 10.33 6.50
N SER A 43 15.96 9.44 5.58
CA SER A 43 14.94 8.69 4.86
C SER A 43 14.99 7.25 5.32
N SER A 44 13.90 6.70 5.81
CA SER A 44 13.87 5.35 6.38
C SER A 44 12.58 4.61 6.06
N THR A 45 12.62 3.29 6.12
CA THR A 45 11.45 2.41 6.10
C THR A 45 11.68 1.22 7.03
N GLN A 46 10.61 0.56 7.44
CA GLN A 46 10.72 -0.68 8.20
C GLN A 46 11.25 -1.80 7.30
N MET A 47 12.06 -2.69 7.86
CA MET A 47 12.65 -3.82 7.11
C MET A 47 11.58 -4.76 6.54
N THR A 48 10.42 -4.85 7.17
CA THR A 48 9.29 -5.68 6.72
C THR A 48 8.89 -5.41 5.28
N TYR A 49 8.93 -4.16 4.81
CA TYR A 49 8.68 -3.82 3.40
C TYR A 49 9.74 -4.39 2.47
N THR A 50 11.02 -4.22 2.82
CA THR A 50 12.13 -4.73 1.98
C THR A 50 12.17 -6.25 1.96
N GLU A 51 11.96 -6.91 3.10
CA GLU A 51 11.87 -8.36 3.23
C GLU A 51 10.73 -8.93 2.41
N SER A 52 9.57 -8.27 2.41
CA SER A 52 8.42 -8.67 1.61
C SER A 52 8.70 -8.64 0.11
N VAL A 53 9.38 -7.58 -0.37
CA VAL A 53 9.80 -7.49 -1.79
C VAL A 53 10.78 -8.60 -2.14
N ILE A 54 11.77 -8.88 -1.28
CA ILE A 54 12.76 -9.94 -1.50
C ILE A 54 12.08 -11.32 -1.55
N GLN A 55 11.17 -11.60 -0.61
CA GLN A 55 10.42 -12.86 -0.57
C GLN A 55 9.55 -13.07 -1.81
N ALA A 56 9.03 -11.98 -2.39
CA ALA A 56 8.29 -12.01 -3.64
C ALA A 56 9.18 -12.15 -4.89
N GLY A 57 10.52 -12.18 -4.74
CA GLY A 57 11.47 -12.30 -5.84
C GLY A 57 11.80 -10.98 -6.53
N GLY A 58 11.45 -9.84 -5.92
CA GLY A 58 11.82 -8.51 -6.39
C GLY A 58 13.14 -8.01 -5.79
N THR A 59 13.66 -6.92 -6.34
CA THR A 59 14.81 -6.19 -5.82
C THR A 59 14.31 -4.87 -5.21
N PRO A 60 14.36 -4.68 -3.88
CA PRO A 60 13.91 -3.45 -3.25
C PRO A 60 14.93 -2.32 -3.39
N ILE A 61 14.44 -1.11 -3.70
CA ILE A 61 15.23 0.14 -3.69
C ILE A 61 14.50 1.15 -2.84
N LEU A 62 15.16 1.66 -1.79
CA LEU A 62 14.62 2.76 -1.02
C LEU A 62 14.72 4.07 -1.81
N ILE A 63 13.61 4.76 -1.98
CA ILE A 63 13.56 6.05 -2.65
C ILE A 63 13.73 7.12 -1.57
N SER A 64 14.92 7.71 -1.49
CA SER A 64 15.18 8.78 -0.52
C SER A 64 14.28 9.97 -0.75
N ILE A 65 13.81 10.58 0.34
CA ILE A 65 12.98 11.79 0.28
C ILE A 65 13.78 12.92 -0.36
N THR A 66 13.24 13.46 -1.43
CA THR A 66 13.75 14.64 -2.14
C THR A 66 12.61 15.35 -2.85
N THR A 67 12.72 16.65 -3.00
CA THR A 67 11.81 17.46 -3.84
C THR A 67 12.39 17.76 -5.22
N ASP A 68 13.61 17.26 -5.50
CA ASP A 68 14.22 17.41 -6.83
C ASP A 68 13.51 16.50 -7.84
N SER A 69 12.75 17.13 -8.73
CA SER A 69 11.93 16.44 -9.73
C SER A 69 12.75 15.69 -10.77
N LEU A 70 13.99 16.13 -11.06
CA LEU A 70 14.88 15.44 -12.00
C LEU A 70 15.39 14.14 -11.37
N VAL A 71 15.81 14.20 -10.11
CA VAL A 71 16.24 13.01 -9.36
C VAL A 71 15.11 11.99 -9.25
N LEU A 72 13.90 12.42 -8.85
CA LEU A 72 12.75 11.53 -8.78
C LEU A 72 12.39 10.93 -10.14
N THR A 73 12.50 11.73 -11.20
CA THR A 73 12.27 11.30 -12.59
C THR A 73 13.26 10.21 -12.99
N ASP A 74 14.55 10.40 -12.72
CA ASP A 74 15.60 9.43 -13.05
C ASP A 74 15.43 8.12 -12.27
N ILE A 75 15.01 8.20 -11.03
CA ILE A 75 14.68 7.02 -10.20
C ILE A 75 13.48 6.30 -10.82
N ALA A 76 12.36 7.00 -11.04
CA ALA A 76 11.13 6.41 -11.55
C ALA A 76 11.34 5.72 -12.91
N ASN A 77 12.20 6.26 -13.78
CA ASN A 77 12.53 5.65 -15.08
C ASN A 77 13.20 4.28 -14.99
N ARG A 78 13.64 3.86 -13.81
CA ARG A 78 14.36 2.59 -13.58
C ARG A 78 13.53 1.56 -12.84
N LEU A 79 12.35 1.95 -12.33
CA LEU A 79 11.50 1.10 -11.49
C LEU A 79 10.48 0.33 -12.32
N ASP A 80 10.25 -0.92 -11.93
CA ASP A 80 9.20 -1.78 -12.46
C ASP A 80 7.90 -1.70 -11.62
N GLY A 81 7.96 -1.11 -10.42
CA GLY A 81 6.83 -0.88 -9.53
C GLY A 81 7.19 -0.01 -8.34
N ILE A 82 6.20 0.55 -7.66
CA ILE A 82 6.39 1.39 -6.46
C ILE A 82 5.48 0.92 -5.33
N ILE A 83 6.05 0.82 -4.13
CA ILE A 83 5.31 0.65 -2.87
C ILE A 83 5.32 1.98 -2.13
N LEU A 84 4.12 2.47 -1.80
CA LEU A 84 3.90 3.60 -0.91
C LEU A 84 3.61 3.06 0.48
N ILE A 85 4.48 3.38 1.44
CA ILE A 85 4.43 2.80 2.80
C ILE A 85 3.45 3.54 3.72
N GLY A 86 3.13 2.90 4.85
CA GLY A 86 2.37 3.49 5.95
C GLY A 86 3.03 4.70 6.59
N GLY A 87 2.37 5.34 7.55
CA GLY A 87 2.88 6.50 8.29
C GLY A 87 1.80 7.36 8.92
N GLY A 88 2.15 8.59 9.29
CA GLY A 88 1.26 9.58 9.85
C GLY A 88 0.23 10.14 8.86
N ASP A 89 -0.50 11.14 9.28
CA ASP A 89 -1.65 11.68 8.55
C ASP A 89 -1.24 12.43 7.28
N ILE A 90 -2.17 12.49 6.34
CA ILE A 90 -2.07 13.33 5.14
C ILE A 90 -2.71 14.67 5.43
N HIS A 91 -2.06 15.78 5.05
CA HIS A 91 -2.60 17.11 5.29
C HIS A 91 -3.94 17.30 4.56
N PRO A 92 -5.03 17.70 5.27
CA PRO A 92 -6.38 17.77 4.70
C PRO A 92 -6.55 18.72 3.52
N SER A 93 -5.65 19.69 3.34
CA SER A 93 -5.68 20.57 2.17
C SER A 93 -5.53 19.82 0.83
N TYR A 94 -4.96 18.61 0.83
CA TYR A 94 -4.86 17.79 -0.38
C TYR A 94 -6.19 17.22 -0.86
N PHE A 95 -7.20 17.18 0.02
CA PHE A 95 -8.58 16.79 -0.32
C PHE A 95 -9.61 17.88 0.01
N ASN A 96 -9.15 19.16 0.00
CA ASN A 96 -9.97 20.36 0.15
C ASN A 96 -10.76 20.47 1.46
N GLU A 97 -10.23 19.92 2.54
CA GLU A 97 -10.79 20.04 3.89
C GLU A 97 -9.87 20.87 4.80
N SER A 98 -10.45 21.42 5.88
CA SER A 98 -9.68 22.02 6.97
C SER A 98 -9.30 20.97 7.99
N PRO A 99 -8.15 21.10 8.68
CA PRO A 99 -7.78 20.21 9.78
C PRO A 99 -8.85 20.21 10.90
N ILE A 100 -9.14 19.03 11.44
CA ILE A 100 -9.94 18.86 12.66
C ILE A 100 -9.00 18.72 13.88
N GLU A 101 -9.57 18.82 15.09
CA GLU A 101 -8.81 18.72 16.34
C GLU A 101 -8.08 17.38 16.50
N GLN A 102 -8.65 16.28 15.97
CA GLN A 102 -8.14 14.92 16.06
C GLN A 102 -7.11 14.59 14.98
N LEU A 103 -6.76 15.53 14.09
CA LEU A 103 -5.70 15.32 13.12
C LEU A 103 -4.39 14.99 13.82
N GLY A 104 -3.75 13.89 13.42
CA GLY A 104 -2.47 13.47 13.96
C GLY A 104 -1.27 14.19 13.37
N GLU A 105 -0.11 13.57 13.43
CA GLU A 105 1.13 14.14 12.93
C GLU A 105 1.16 14.15 11.39
N VAL A 106 1.40 15.33 10.81
CA VAL A 106 1.54 15.54 9.36
C VAL A 106 2.97 15.87 9.01
N ASP A 107 3.56 15.13 8.07
CA ASP A 107 4.85 15.44 7.46
C ASP A 107 4.64 16.04 6.06
N SER A 108 4.59 17.37 5.99
CA SER A 108 4.32 18.09 4.74
C SER A 108 5.41 17.85 3.66
N LEU A 109 6.66 17.60 4.04
CA LEU A 109 7.73 17.29 3.09
C LEU A 109 7.48 15.91 2.46
N ARG A 110 7.07 14.96 3.28
CA ARG A 110 6.70 13.62 2.83
C ARG A 110 5.45 13.64 1.93
N ASP A 111 4.44 14.44 2.27
CA ASP A 111 3.26 14.61 1.42
C ASP A 111 3.64 15.10 0.01
N VAL A 112 4.47 16.15 -0.08
CA VAL A 112 4.96 16.69 -1.36
C VAL A 112 5.73 15.62 -2.16
N TYR A 113 6.62 14.90 -1.49
CA TYR A 113 7.45 13.86 -2.08
C TYR A 113 6.61 12.68 -2.60
N ASP A 114 5.75 12.12 -1.76
CA ASP A 114 4.92 10.97 -2.13
C ASP A 114 3.92 11.33 -3.26
N MET A 115 3.33 12.53 -3.21
CA MET A 115 2.49 13.05 -4.30
C MET A 115 3.26 13.19 -5.63
N ALA A 116 4.53 13.60 -5.56
CA ALA A 116 5.37 13.67 -6.75
C ALA A 116 5.66 12.27 -7.32
N LEU A 117 5.92 11.27 -6.47
CA LEU A 117 6.11 9.87 -6.88
C LEU A 117 4.87 9.32 -7.57
N ILE A 118 3.67 9.52 -7.00
CA ILE A 118 2.41 9.06 -7.61
C ILE A 118 2.22 9.69 -8.99
N ARG A 119 2.41 11.01 -9.13
CA ARG A 119 2.28 11.69 -10.43
C ARG A 119 3.26 11.16 -11.48
N LEU A 120 4.50 10.88 -11.07
CA LEU A 120 5.52 10.32 -11.96
C LEU A 120 5.19 8.88 -12.36
N ALA A 121 4.76 8.05 -11.42
CA ALA A 121 4.33 6.68 -11.66
C ALA A 121 3.13 6.63 -12.63
N THR A 122 2.13 7.48 -12.39
CA THR A 122 0.94 7.58 -13.25
C THR A 122 1.31 7.96 -14.69
N ARG A 123 2.16 8.96 -14.88
CA ARG A 123 2.59 9.39 -16.23
C ARG A 123 3.38 8.33 -17.00
N ARG A 124 3.92 7.33 -16.32
CA ARG A 124 4.77 6.26 -16.87
C ARG A 124 4.13 4.89 -16.83
N ASN A 125 2.89 4.80 -16.39
CA ASN A 125 2.16 3.55 -16.20
C ASN A 125 2.93 2.56 -15.30
N ILE A 126 3.62 3.07 -14.27
CA ILE A 126 4.32 2.24 -13.29
C ILE A 126 3.29 1.71 -12.30
N PRO A 127 3.19 0.39 -12.09
CA PRO A 127 2.33 -0.19 -11.06
C PRO A 127 2.61 0.38 -9.67
N MET A 128 1.55 0.63 -8.90
CA MET A 128 1.66 1.13 -7.53
C MET A 128 0.89 0.27 -6.55
N PHE A 129 1.46 0.06 -5.37
CA PHE A 129 0.79 -0.57 -4.24
C PHE A 129 0.91 0.32 -3.01
N GLY A 130 -0.22 0.80 -2.50
CA GLY A 130 -0.30 1.61 -1.29
C GLY A 130 -0.65 0.78 -0.07
N ILE A 131 0.05 0.98 1.04
CA ILE A 131 -0.19 0.31 2.31
C ILE A 131 -0.52 1.36 3.37
N CYS A 132 -1.68 1.23 4.03
CA CYS A 132 -2.17 2.13 5.07
C CYS A 132 -2.20 3.58 4.56
N ARG A 133 -1.32 4.47 5.05
CA ARG A 133 -1.19 5.83 4.52
C ARG A 133 -0.98 5.84 2.99
N GLY A 134 -0.27 4.84 2.44
CA GLY A 134 -0.04 4.73 0.99
C GLY A 134 -1.33 4.53 0.18
N GLU A 135 -2.29 3.73 0.68
CA GLU A 135 -3.63 3.61 0.09
C GLU A 135 -4.37 4.95 0.11
N GLN A 136 -4.40 5.58 1.28
CA GLN A 136 -5.04 6.88 1.49
C GLN A 136 -4.47 7.95 0.55
N LEU A 137 -3.16 7.97 0.41
CA LEU A 137 -2.45 8.91 -0.45
C LEU A 137 -2.77 8.69 -1.94
N ILE A 138 -2.85 7.43 -2.38
CA ILE A 138 -3.33 7.09 -3.73
C ILE A 138 -4.75 7.64 -3.93
N ASN A 139 -5.66 7.36 -3.00
CA ASN A 139 -7.02 7.88 -3.08
C ASN A 139 -7.07 9.39 -3.23
N VAL A 140 -6.35 10.11 -2.39
CA VAL A 140 -6.29 11.59 -2.41
C VAL A 140 -5.64 12.11 -3.70
N ALA A 141 -4.57 11.49 -4.17
CA ALA A 141 -3.86 11.91 -5.39
C ALA A 141 -4.73 11.79 -6.65
N PHE A 142 -5.72 10.92 -6.65
CA PHE A 142 -6.70 10.76 -7.72
C PHE A 142 -8.05 11.45 -7.46
N GLY A 143 -8.15 12.27 -6.41
CA GLY A 143 -9.30 13.15 -6.14
C GLY A 143 -10.35 12.59 -5.18
N GLY A 144 -10.02 11.55 -4.42
CA GLY A 144 -10.82 11.06 -3.31
C GLY A 144 -10.60 11.87 -2.03
N THR A 145 -11.36 11.55 -0.98
CA THR A 145 -11.28 12.20 0.35
C THR A 145 -11.07 11.17 1.45
N LEU A 146 -10.72 11.63 2.66
CA LEU A 146 -10.47 10.79 3.81
C LEU A 146 -11.39 11.16 4.99
N TYR A 147 -11.70 10.18 5.83
CA TYR A 147 -11.97 10.45 7.23
C TYR A 147 -10.66 10.87 7.89
N GLN A 148 -10.63 12.06 8.47
CA GLN A 148 -9.47 12.54 9.21
C GLN A 148 -9.33 11.84 10.56
N ASP A 149 -10.44 11.36 11.10
CA ASP A 149 -10.51 10.54 12.31
C ASP A 149 -11.80 9.71 12.27
N ILE A 150 -11.65 8.39 12.18
CA ILE A 150 -12.77 7.46 12.08
C ILE A 150 -13.72 7.60 13.28
N PRO A 151 -13.25 7.57 14.56
CA PRO A 151 -14.15 7.65 15.72
C PRO A 151 -15.03 8.89 15.77
N THR A 152 -14.56 10.02 15.26
CA THR A 152 -15.32 11.29 15.30
C THR A 152 -16.17 11.53 14.06
N GLN A 153 -15.80 10.96 12.92
CA GLN A 153 -16.46 11.24 11.64
C GLN A 153 -17.29 10.06 11.11
N HIS A 154 -17.11 8.86 11.67
CA HIS A 154 -17.86 7.66 11.34
C HIS A 154 -18.44 7.02 12.61
N PRO A 155 -19.68 7.40 13.02
CA PRO A 155 -20.20 7.09 14.35
C PRO A 155 -20.49 5.62 14.64
N ASP A 156 -20.61 4.79 13.64
CA ASP A 156 -21.02 3.39 13.76
C ASP A 156 -19.82 2.42 13.82
N THR A 157 -18.66 2.87 14.32
CA THR A 157 -17.48 2.01 14.42
C THR A 157 -17.67 0.94 15.49
N THR A 158 -17.80 -0.31 15.05
CA THR A 158 -17.77 -1.51 15.92
C THR A 158 -16.39 -2.18 15.91
N VAL A 159 -15.51 -1.75 15.02
CA VAL A 159 -14.14 -2.24 14.88
C VAL A 159 -13.16 -1.25 15.51
N CYS A 160 -12.20 -1.76 16.27
CA CYS A 160 -11.08 -0.95 16.73
C CYS A 160 -10.02 -0.90 15.62
N HIS A 161 -9.99 0.18 14.82
CA HIS A 161 -9.01 0.35 13.73
C HIS A 161 -7.61 0.71 14.21
N GLN A 162 -7.45 1.03 15.50
CA GLN A 162 -6.16 1.29 16.16
C GLN A 162 -5.90 0.21 17.21
N GLN A 163 -5.52 -1.00 16.77
CA GLN A 163 -5.28 -2.12 17.67
C GLN A 163 -4.15 -1.85 18.66
N GLN A 164 -4.23 -2.50 19.84
CA GLN A 164 -3.19 -2.43 20.86
C GLN A 164 -2.18 -3.58 20.74
N GLU A 165 -2.55 -4.64 20.05
CA GLU A 165 -1.71 -5.81 19.78
C GLU A 165 -0.59 -5.47 18.79
N PRO A 166 0.53 -6.20 18.85
CA PRO A 166 1.58 -6.07 17.84
C PRO A 166 1.06 -6.24 16.41
N SER A 167 1.63 -5.53 15.46
CA SER A 167 1.23 -5.57 14.04
C SER A 167 1.29 -6.96 13.40
N SER A 168 2.01 -7.89 14.01
CA SER A 168 2.06 -9.29 13.58
C SER A 168 0.83 -10.12 13.99
N ILE A 169 -0.08 -9.54 14.78
CA ILE A 169 -1.29 -10.21 15.27
C ILE A 169 -2.51 -9.64 14.55
N PRO A 170 -3.25 -10.45 13.78
CA PRO A 170 -4.49 -9.99 13.17
C PRO A 170 -5.60 -9.83 14.21
N THR A 171 -6.45 -8.82 14.05
CA THR A 171 -7.49 -8.46 15.03
C THR A 171 -8.87 -8.27 14.44
N HIS A 172 -9.00 -8.04 13.11
CA HIS A 172 -10.31 -7.88 12.48
C HIS A 172 -10.38 -8.55 11.10
N THR A 173 -11.59 -8.64 10.58
CA THR A 173 -11.87 -9.26 9.29
C THR A 173 -12.14 -8.20 8.23
N VAL A 174 -11.49 -8.34 7.08
CA VAL A 174 -11.76 -7.58 5.86
C VAL A 174 -12.51 -8.48 4.87
N HIS A 175 -13.66 -8.02 4.39
CA HIS A 175 -14.47 -8.70 3.37
C HIS A 175 -14.07 -8.18 1.99
N LEU A 176 -13.58 -9.07 1.13
CA LEU A 176 -13.14 -8.72 -0.22
C LEU A 176 -14.23 -8.98 -1.26
N THR A 177 -14.35 -8.08 -2.22
CA THR A 177 -15.22 -8.27 -3.38
C THR A 177 -14.73 -9.47 -4.20
N PRO A 178 -15.58 -10.48 -4.47
CA PRO A 178 -15.23 -11.59 -5.35
C PRO A 178 -14.76 -11.11 -6.72
N GLY A 179 -13.64 -11.62 -7.21
CA GLY A 179 -13.05 -11.23 -8.48
C GLY A 179 -12.17 -9.99 -8.45
N SER A 180 -12.06 -9.29 -7.30
CA SER A 180 -11.08 -8.23 -7.11
C SER A 180 -9.65 -8.75 -7.20
N ALA A 181 -8.68 -7.86 -7.44
CA ALA A 181 -7.26 -8.21 -7.47
C ALA A 181 -6.83 -8.87 -6.16
N MET A 182 -7.20 -8.27 -5.01
CA MET A 182 -6.85 -8.80 -3.70
C MET A 182 -7.47 -10.18 -3.45
N ALA A 183 -8.76 -10.38 -3.78
CA ALA A 183 -9.41 -11.69 -3.66
C ALA A 183 -8.75 -12.75 -4.55
N SER A 184 -8.36 -12.36 -5.77
CA SER A 184 -7.68 -13.25 -6.72
C SER A 184 -6.28 -13.64 -6.26
N ILE A 185 -5.51 -12.69 -5.69
CA ILE A 185 -4.16 -12.90 -5.18
C ILE A 185 -4.17 -13.79 -3.95
N THR A 186 -5.10 -13.55 -3.02
CA THR A 186 -5.16 -14.30 -1.75
C THR A 186 -5.90 -15.64 -1.87
N GLY A 187 -6.71 -15.79 -2.92
CA GLY A 187 -7.64 -16.92 -3.07
C GLY A 187 -8.76 -16.92 -2.03
N GLN A 188 -9.04 -15.78 -1.40
CA GLN A 188 -10.00 -15.66 -0.31
C GLN A 188 -10.88 -14.42 -0.51
N THR A 189 -12.11 -14.47 0.00
CA THR A 189 -13.03 -13.33 0.06
C THR A 189 -13.16 -12.75 1.46
N GLN A 190 -12.45 -13.31 2.42
CA GLN A 190 -12.33 -12.81 3.79
C GLN A 190 -10.88 -12.94 4.25
N LEU A 191 -10.32 -11.86 4.75
CA LEU A 191 -8.98 -11.83 5.34
C LEU A 191 -9.10 -11.48 6.81
N PHE A 192 -8.43 -12.25 7.66
CA PHE A 192 -8.23 -11.85 9.05
C PHE A 192 -6.88 -11.13 9.13
N THR A 193 -6.89 -9.83 9.50
CA THR A 193 -5.76 -8.94 9.33
C THR A 193 -5.55 -8.01 10.54
N ASN A 194 -4.41 -7.32 10.55
CA ASN A 194 -4.06 -6.29 11.53
C ASN A 194 -4.63 -4.93 11.12
N THR A 195 -4.60 -3.97 12.05
CA THR A 195 -5.10 -2.62 11.80
C THR A 195 -4.42 -1.59 12.73
N HIS A 196 -3.83 -0.54 12.15
CA HIS A 196 -3.15 0.55 12.86
C HIS A 196 -3.40 1.88 12.17
N HIS A 197 -4.66 2.33 12.16
CA HIS A 197 -5.02 3.61 11.55
C HIS A 197 -6.23 4.23 12.24
N HIS A 198 -6.31 5.55 12.24
CA HIS A 198 -7.49 6.30 12.65
C HIS A 198 -8.07 7.12 11.48
N GLN A 199 -7.30 7.26 10.39
CA GLN A 199 -7.78 7.78 9.11
C GLN A 199 -8.18 6.64 8.18
N ALA A 200 -9.08 6.90 7.23
CA ALA A 200 -9.48 5.95 6.18
C ALA A 200 -10.02 6.67 4.95
N VAL A 201 -10.12 5.94 3.84
CA VAL A 201 -10.84 6.41 2.65
C VAL A 201 -12.30 6.72 3.01
N LYS A 202 -12.76 7.94 2.70
CA LYS A 202 -14.15 8.39 2.89
C LYS A 202 -14.91 8.35 1.57
N GLN A 203 -14.40 9.07 0.59
CA GLN A 203 -14.90 9.04 -0.77
C GLN A 203 -13.81 8.48 -1.67
N VAL A 204 -14.11 7.36 -2.32
CA VAL A 204 -13.16 6.74 -3.24
C VAL A 204 -12.98 7.62 -4.48
N ALA A 205 -11.75 7.70 -4.97
CA ALA A 205 -11.37 8.52 -6.11
C ALA A 205 -12.06 8.07 -7.41
N PRO A 206 -12.34 8.98 -8.35
CA PRO A 206 -12.80 8.62 -9.68
C PRO A 206 -11.85 7.63 -10.36
N GLY A 207 -12.41 6.58 -10.98
CA GLY A 207 -11.62 5.51 -11.60
C GLY A 207 -11.09 4.45 -10.63
N PHE A 208 -11.50 4.51 -9.36
CA PHE A 208 -11.23 3.49 -8.36
C PHE A 208 -12.53 2.87 -7.83
N SER A 209 -12.41 1.66 -7.31
CA SER A 209 -13.48 0.96 -6.60
C SER A 209 -12.97 0.51 -5.25
N VAL A 210 -13.82 0.56 -4.23
CA VAL A 210 -13.54 -0.10 -2.96
C VAL A 210 -13.79 -1.58 -3.15
N THR A 211 -12.78 -2.39 -2.87
CA THR A 211 -12.81 -3.85 -3.08
C THR A 211 -12.60 -4.65 -1.80
N GLY A 212 -12.38 -3.96 -0.68
CA GLY A 212 -12.33 -4.54 0.66
C GLY A 212 -13.01 -3.64 1.69
N TRP A 213 -13.74 -4.24 2.62
CA TRP A 213 -14.51 -3.55 3.66
C TRP A 213 -14.34 -4.24 5.01
N SER A 214 -14.20 -3.45 6.06
CA SER A 214 -14.40 -3.94 7.44
C SER A 214 -15.89 -4.16 7.72
N SER A 215 -16.20 -4.79 8.86
CA SER A 215 -17.60 -5.07 9.25
C SER A 215 -18.41 -3.80 9.57
N ASP A 216 -17.76 -2.71 9.89
CA ASP A 216 -18.37 -1.40 10.12
C ASP A 216 -18.31 -0.48 8.88
N SER A 217 -18.11 -1.07 7.71
CA SER A 217 -18.18 -0.39 6.41
C SER A 217 -17.08 0.65 6.16
N ILE A 218 -15.95 0.56 6.84
CA ILE A 218 -14.76 1.32 6.49
C ILE A 218 -14.05 0.66 5.30
N PRO A 219 -13.66 1.42 4.26
CA PRO A 219 -12.85 0.90 3.15
C PRO A 219 -11.49 0.39 3.63
N GLU A 220 -11.14 -0.83 3.23
CA GLU A 220 -9.91 -1.52 3.61
C GLU A 220 -9.07 -1.97 2.41
N ALA A 221 -9.62 -1.84 1.20
CA ALA A 221 -8.89 -2.05 -0.04
C ALA A 221 -9.53 -1.27 -1.18
N ILE A 222 -8.69 -0.66 -2.01
CA ILE A 222 -9.09 0.02 -3.25
C ILE A 222 -8.31 -0.52 -4.44
N GLU A 223 -8.94 -0.53 -5.61
CA GLU A 223 -8.28 -0.89 -6.84
C GLU A 223 -8.74 0.00 -8.00
N SER A 224 -7.81 0.33 -8.91
CA SER A 224 -8.07 1.18 -10.05
C SER A 224 -8.64 0.39 -11.24
N SER A 225 -9.38 1.09 -12.09
CA SER A 225 -9.79 0.60 -13.42
C SER A 225 -8.75 0.92 -14.53
N HIS A 226 -7.56 1.39 -14.15
CA HIS A 226 -6.49 1.65 -15.11
C HIS A 226 -5.95 0.35 -15.72
N GLU A 227 -5.36 0.45 -16.93
CA GLU A 227 -4.76 -0.69 -17.64
C GLU A 227 -3.55 -1.29 -16.90
N TYR A 228 -2.93 -0.52 -16.01
CA TYR A 228 -1.83 -0.96 -15.14
C TYR A 228 -2.28 -0.96 -13.67
N PRO A 229 -1.76 -1.90 -12.85
CA PRO A 229 -2.22 -2.05 -11.47
C PRO A 229 -1.90 -0.83 -10.59
N ILE A 230 -2.94 -0.25 -9.98
CA ILE A 230 -2.82 0.68 -8.85
C ILE A 230 -3.77 0.16 -7.78
N TRP A 231 -3.22 -0.37 -6.71
CA TRP A 231 -3.97 -0.97 -5.61
C TRP A 231 -3.57 -0.36 -4.28
N GLY A 232 -4.48 -0.37 -3.34
CA GLY A 232 -4.23 0.00 -1.96
C GLY A 232 -4.86 -0.98 -0.99
N VAL A 233 -4.26 -1.11 0.19
CA VAL A 233 -4.84 -1.78 1.36
C VAL A 233 -4.61 -0.93 2.60
N GLN A 234 -5.62 -0.87 3.49
CA GLN A 234 -5.54 -0.08 4.69
C GLN A 234 -4.77 -0.79 5.82
N PHE A 235 -4.81 -2.12 5.82
CA PHE A 235 -4.05 -2.96 6.75
C PHE A 235 -2.57 -3.12 6.35
N HIS A 236 -1.77 -3.77 7.21
CA HIS A 236 -0.32 -3.94 7.05
C HIS A 236 0.07 -5.40 6.73
N PRO A 237 -0.04 -5.85 5.47
CA PRO A 237 0.31 -7.23 5.10
C PRO A 237 1.79 -7.54 5.27
N GLU A 238 2.67 -6.55 5.17
CA GLU A 238 4.12 -6.69 5.37
C GLU A 238 4.48 -7.15 6.79
N ALA A 239 3.70 -6.71 7.79
CA ALA A 239 3.92 -7.12 9.18
C ALA A 239 3.43 -8.53 9.47
N LEU A 240 2.43 -9.02 8.73
CA LEU A 240 1.92 -10.39 8.85
C LEU A 240 2.82 -11.41 8.16
N ALA A 241 3.51 -11.02 7.09
CA ALA A 241 4.42 -11.89 6.34
C ALA A 241 5.64 -12.29 7.16
N THR A 242 6.22 -11.35 7.90
CA THR A 242 7.41 -11.59 8.75
C THR A 242 7.11 -12.48 9.95
N ALA A 243 5.93 -12.37 10.55
CA ALA A 243 5.50 -13.26 11.62
C ALA A 243 5.45 -14.74 11.19
N CYS A 244 5.08 -15.02 9.93
CA CYS A 244 5.05 -16.38 9.41
C CYS A 244 6.45 -16.99 9.24
N LEU A 245 7.50 -16.18 9.04
CA LEU A 245 8.89 -16.66 8.93
C LEU A 245 9.47 -17.08 10.28
N LEU A 246 9.12 -16.39 11.36
CA LEU A 246 9.59 -16.73 12.71
C LEU A 246 9.06 -18.09 13.19
N TYR A 247 7.88 -18.50 12.72
CA TYR A 247 7.29 -19.81 13.05
C TYR A 247 7.74 -20.97 12.14
N THR A 248 8.48 -20.72 11.06
CA THR A 248 8.93 -21.72 10.10
C THR A 248 10.44 -21.95 10.09
N SER A 249 11.20 -21.35 11.00
CA SER A 249 12.59 -21.74 11.25
C SER A 249 12.60 -23.14 11.86
N PRO A 250 13.19 -24.15 11.20
CA PRO A 250 13.36 -25.45 11.83
C PRO A 250 14.33 -25.28 13.00
N SER A 251 13.88 -25.71 14.18
CA SER A 251 14.72 -25.97 15.36
C SER A 251 15.75 -27.03 15.08
#